data_1a0aa162c3320f2545ce920e40c8dcc6
#
_entry.id   1a0aa162c3320f2545ce920e40c8dcc6
#
_cell.length_a   1.000
_cell.length_b   1.000
_cell.length_c   1.000
_cell.angle_alpha   90.00
_cell.angle_beta   90.00
_cell.angle_gamma   90.00
#
_symmetry.space_group_name_H-M   'P 1'
#
loop_
_entity.id
_entity.type
_entity.pdbx_description
1 polymer ?
#
loop_
_entity_poly.entity_id
_entity_poly.type
_entity_poly.pdbx_seq_one_letter_code
_entity_poly.pdbx_strand_id
1 'polypeptide(L)'
;MKSHFPIINYFEKKHIIYADSAATTLKLKTVIDSVSNFYSFETSNVFRGLHLLAETATEKVEMSRDIVAAFIGANSSEIVFTSGATESINIVANGIEYEDDSEIIVSILEHHSNYLPWIEKAKVISLEIDEYGYIDIEQLRDNITCKTKLIAVTYISNVTGNIQPIKNIIDIAHQNGINVLVDATQAISHIPIDVKEIDCDYLVFSSHKIFGPSGVGVLYCKDSLLDKLNILKFGGGMVNRIYSNRNIIYKDPPYSFEAGTPNIEGIIGLGAS
;
A
#
# COMPACT_ATOMS: atom_id res chain seq x y z
N MET A 1 0.33 22.34 16.31
CA MET A 1 -0.26 21.42 15.32
C MET A 1 -0.84 22.15 14.11
N LYS A 2 -1.79 23.12 14.26
CA LYS A 2 -2.38 23.87 13.11
C LYS A 2 -1.35 24.56 12.19
N SER A 3 -0.25 25.08 12.76
CA SER A 3 0.84 25.75 12.03
C SER A 3 1.56 24.87 11.01
N HIS A 4 1.45 23.55 11.12
CA HIS A 4 2.05 22.62 10.17
C HIS A 4 1.24 22.46 8.87
N PHE A 5 0.00 22.97 8.85
CA PHE A 5 -0.89 22.88 7.70
C PHE A 5 -1.19 24.27 7.13
N PRO A 6 -0.50 24.74 6.07
CA PRO A 6 -0.65 26.08 5.52
C PRO A 6 -2.08 26.46 5.15
N ILE A 7 -2.89 25.49 4.68
CA ILE A 7 -4.27 25.69 4.28
C ILE A 7 -5.20 26.13 5.43
N ILE A 8 -4.83 25.85 6.69
CA ILE A 8 -5.65 26.23 7.85
C ILE A 8 -5.81 27.75 7.94
N ASN A 9 -4.79 28.52 7.59
CA ASN A 9 -4.88 29.99 7.54
C ASN A 9 -5.97 30.48 6.56
N TYR A 10 -6.14 29.77 5.43
CA TYR A 10 -7.20 30.06 4.47
C TYR A 10 -8.58 29.67 5.03
N PHE A 11 -8.67 28.51 5.66
CA PHE A 11 -9.90 28.02 6.27
C PHE A 11 -10.41 28.95 7.38
N GLU A 12 -9.52 29.41 8.25
CA GLU A 12 -9.85 30.39 9.32
C GLU A 12 -10.39 31.69 8.74
N LYS A 13 -9.74 32.24 7.70
CA LYS A 13 -10.21 33.47 7.02
C LYS A 13 -11.57 33.31 6.32
N LYS A 14 -11.92 32.09 5.90
CA LYS A 14 -13.16 31.78 5.18
C LYS A 14 -14.22 31.12 6.06
N HIS A 15 -13.95 30.92 7.35
CA HIS A 15 -14.83 30.22 8.28
C HIS A 15 -15.19 28.78 7.80
N ILE A 16 -14.20 28.07 7.21
CA ILE A 16 -14.36 26.71 6.71
C ILE A 16 -13.95 25.73 7.81
N ILE A 17 -14.79 24.70 8.03
CA ILE A 17 -14.48 23.53 8.84
C ILE A 17 -14.21 22.37 7.88
N TYR A 18 -13.00 21.81 7.92
CA TYR A 18 -12.65 20.62 7.16
C TYR A 18 -12.87 19.37 8.02
N ALA A 19 -13.82 18.54 7.64
CA ALA A 19 -14.18 17.31 8.35
C ALA A 19 -14.20 16.08 7.43
N ASP A 20 -13.36 16.08 6.37
CA ASP A 20 -13.35 15.03 5.34
C ASP A 20 -11.97 14.36 5.20
N SER A 21 -11.25 14.20 6.34
CA SER A 21 -9.94 13.54 6.34
C SER A 21 -10.00 12.05 5.95
N ALA A 22 -11.15 11.41 6.11
CA ALA A 22 -11.37 10.05 5.64
C ALA A 22 -11.33 9.94 4.10
N ALA A 23 -11.71 10.99 3.37
CA ALA A 23 -11.56 11.05 1.91
C ALA A 23 -10.12 11.41 1.50
N THR A 24 -9.52 12.43 2.11
CA THR A 24 -8.10 12.81 1.94
C THR A 24 -7.64 13.69 3.09
N THR A 25 -6.40 13.55 3.54
CA THR A 25 -5.85 14.41 4.58
C THR A 25 -5.35 15.74 4.02
N LEU A 26 -5.32 16.77 4.85
CA LEU A 26 -4.61 18.02 4.54
C LEU A 26 -3.10 17.74 4.41
N LYS A 27 -2.39 18.60 3.67
CA LYS A 27 -0.95 18.41 3.42
C LYS A 27 -0.11 19.22 4.40
N LEU A 28 0.90 18.57 4.96
CA LEU A 28 1.89 19.20 5.82
C LEU A 28 2.73 20.20 5.01
N LYS A 29 3.20 21.27 5.67
CA LYS A 29 4.16 22.20 5.07
C LYS A 29 5.43 21.51 4.62
N THR A 30 5.94 20.55 5.39
CA THR A 30 7.12 19.74 5.05
C THR A 30 6.95 18.99 3.73
N VAL A 31 5.77 18.40 3.51
CA VAL A 31 5.43 17.71 2.26
C VAL A 31 5.40 18.69 1.07
N ILE A 32 4.72 19.83 1.24
CA ILE A 32 4.63 20.86 0.19
C ILE A 32 6.02 21.38 -0.17
N ASP A 33 6.83 21.72 0.83
CA ASP A 33 8.18 22.24 0.63
C ASP A 33 9.09 21.19 -0.04
N SER A 34 8.99 19.92 0.36
CA SER A 34 9.79 18.83 -0.20
C SER A 34 9.51 18.63 -1.69
N VAL A 35 8.23 18.58 -2.09
CA VAL A 35 7.81 18.47 -3.50
C VAL A 35 8.24 19.72 -4.28
N SER A 36 8.03 20.92 -3.72
CA SER A 36 8.40 22.19 -4.36
C SER A 36 9.92 22.31 -4.56
N ASN A 37 10.71 21.91 -3.58
CA ASN A 37 12.17 21.93 -3.64
C ASN A 37 12.70 20.95 -4.71
N PHE A 38 12.12 19.75 -4.78
CA PHE A 38 12.48 18.79 -5.81
C PHE A 38 12.26 19.37 -7.21
N TYR A 39 11.08 19.92 -7.48
CA TYR A 39 10.81 20.54 -8.79
C TYR A 39 11.67 21.77 -9.08
N SER A 40 11.97 22.58 -8.08
CA SER A 40 12.68 23.84 -8.28
C SER A 40 14.19 23.67 -8.45
N PHE A 41 14.80 22.65 -7.83
CA PHE A 41 16.26 22.58 -7.70
C PHE A 41 16.87 21.21 -7.99
N GLU A 42 16.09 20.13 -7.99
CA GLU A 42 16.61 18.76 -7.94
C GLU A 42 15.99 17.84 -9.02
N THR A 43 15.15 18.39 -9.91
CA THR A 43 14.43 17.60 -10.92
C THR A 43 15.38 16.74 -11.76
N SER A 44 15.27 15.44 -11.62
CA SER A 44 15.98 14.45 -12.41
C SER A 44 15.25 13.11 -12.40
N ASN A 45 15.57 12.24 -13.36
CA ASN A 45 15.16 10.84 -13.32
C ASN A 45 16.05 10.05 -12.33
N VAL A 46 15.58 8.88 -11.91
CA VAL A 46 16.23 8.02 -10.90
C VAL A 46 16.88 6.78 -11.52
N PHE A 47 17.81 6.15 -10.79
CA PHE A 47 18.45 4.84 -11.03
C PHE A 47 19.38 4.70 -12.22
N ARG A 48 19.35 5.55 -13.25
CA ARG A 48 20.14 5.38 -14.48
C ARG A 48 21.10 6.53 -14.83
N GLY A 49 20.91 7.68 -14.22
CA GLY A 49 21.77 8.85 -14.47
C GLY A 49 23.10 8.74 -13.72
N LEU A 50 24.18 9.11 -14.38
CA LEU A 50 25.54 9.17 -13.79
C LEU A 50 25.95 10.61 -13.46
N HIS A 51 25.01 11.46 -13.11
CA HIS A 51 25.24 12.85 -12.75
C HIS A 51 24.58 13.20 -11.42
N LEU A 52 25.12 14.23 -10.76
CA LEU A 52 24.76 14.62 -9.39
C LEU A 52 23.24 14.66 -9.13
N LEU A 53 22.45 15.27 -10.02
CA LEU A 53 20.99 15.37 -9.78
C LEU A 53 20.29 14.00 -9.81
N ALA A 54 20.73 13.08 -10.69
CA ALA A 54 20.16 11.75 -10.76
C ALA A 54 20.52 10.90 -9.53
N GLU A 55 21.75 11.03 -9.04
CA GLU A 55 22.20 10.40 -7.78
C GLU A 55 21.41 10.93 -6.60
N THR A 56 21.30 12.26 -6.46
CA THR A 56 20.51 12.91 -5.41
C THR A 56 19.03 12.49 -5.44
N ALA A 57 18.41 12.44 -6.62
CA ALA A 57 17.03 12.02 -6.76
C ALA A 57 16.85 10.55 -6.37
N THR A 58 17.79 9.68 -6.76
CA THR A 58 17.79 8.25 -6.39
C THR A 58 17.93 8.07 -4.89
N GLU A 59 18.90 8.76 -4.26
CA GLU A 59 19.11 8.72 -2.81
C GLU A 59 17.85 9.15 -2.04
N LYS A 60 17.15 10.20 -2.49
CA LYS A 60 15.92 10.67 -1.86
C LYS A 60 14.75 9.67 -1.96
N VAL A 61 14.62 9.01 -3.11
CA VAL A 61 13.61 7.96 -3.29
C VAL A 61 13.89 6.77 -2.37
N GLU A 62 15.14 6.31 -2.33
CA GLU A 62 15.53 5.20 -1.46
C GLU A 62 15.44 5.57 0.03
N MET A 63 15.84 6.78 0.41
CA MET A 63 15.63 7.28 1.78
C MET A 63 14.14 7.31 2.15
N SER A 64 13.26 7.67 1.22
CA SER A 64 11.81 7.63 1.46
C SER A 64 11.32 6.19 1.64
N ARG A 65 11.89 5.23 0.92
CA ARG A 65 11.60 3.79 1.10
C ARG A 65 12.03 3.31 2.48
N ASP A 66 13.22 3.69 2.94
CA ASP A 66 13.72 3.36 4.27
C ASP A 66 12.84 3.96 5.37
N ILE A 67 12.40 5.22 5.21
CA ILE A 67 11.49 5.88 6.16
C ILE A 67 10.14 5.14 6.22
N VAL A 68 9.56 4.80 5.08
CA VAL A 68 8.29 4.06 5.01
C VAL A 68 8.44 2.68 5.64
N ALA A 69 9.51 1.97 5.33
CA ALA A 69 9.79 0.66 5.91
C ALA A 69 9.92 0.74 7.44
N ALA A 70 10.73 1.67 7.93
CA ALA A 70 10.90 1.89 9.37
C ALA A 70 9.59 2.28 10.06
N PHE A 71 8.73 3.07 9.41
CA PHE A 71 7.46 3.52 9.95
C PHE A 71 6.46 2.39 10.23
N ILE A 72 6.51 1.31 9.44
CA ILE A 72 5.64 0.14 9.61
C ILE A 72 6.36 -1.11 10.13
N GLY A 73 7.63 -1.00 10.56
CA GLY A 73 8.42 -2.13 11.07
C GLY A 73 8.91 -3.12 10.00
N ALA A 74 8.89 -2.73 8.70
CA ALA A 74 9.31 -3.55 7.58
C ALA A 74 10.81 -3.40 7.24
N ASN A 75 11.30 -4.20 6.28
CA ASN A 75 12.54 -3.97 5.57
C ASN A 75 12.27 -3.19 4.27
N SER A 76 13.25 -2.43 3.78
CA SER A 76 13.09 -1.65 2.54
C SER A 76 12.84 -2.55 1.31
N SER A 77 13.40 -3.77 1.28
CA SER A 77 13.15 -4.78 0.24
C SER A 77 11.69 -5.23 0.14
N GLU A 78 10.92 -5.08 1.22
CA GLU A 78 9.50 -5.47 1.32
C GLU A 78 8.55 -4.35 0.86
N ILE A 79 9.06 -3.17 0.46
CA ILE A 79 8.27 -2.00 0.11
C ILE A 79 8.26 -1.78 -1.41
N VAL A 80 7.08 -1.85 -2.02
CA VAL A 80 6.84 -1.52 -3.42
C VAL A 80 6.06 -0.21 -3.49
N PHE A 81 6.58 0.78 -4.19
CA PHE A 81 5.85 2.02 -4.47
C PHE A 81 4.86 1.83 -5.62
N THR A 82 3.66 2.32 -5.42
CA THR A 82 2.55 2.26 -6.37
C THR A 82 1.88 3.62 -6.52
N SER A 83 0.83 3.72 -7.32
CA SER A 83 0.04 4.96 -7.44
C SER A 83 -1.01 5.13 -6.34
N GLY A 84 -1.22 4.11 -5.50
CA GLY A 84 -2.20 4.11 -4.40
C GLY A 84 -2.56 2.71 -3.96
N ALA A 85 -3.28 2.57 -2.85
CA ALA A 85 -3.73 1.28 -2.31
C ALA A 85 -4.49 0.44 -3.35
N THR A 86 -5.26 1.08 -4.23
CA THR A 86 -5.96 0.37 -5.32
C THR A 86 -4.99 -0.37 -6.24
N GLU A 87 -3.90 0.26 -6.67
CA GLU A 87 -2.88 -0.42 -7.48
C GLU A 87 -2.17 -1.50 -6.67
N SER A 88 -1.84 -1.23 -5.41
CA SER A 88 -1.21 -2.20 -4.51
C SER A 88 -2.04 -3.48 -4.38
N ILE A 89 -3.35 -3.36 -4.16
CA ILE A 89 -4.27 -4.50 -4.09
C ILE A 89 -4.34 -5.23 -5.45
N ASN A 90 -4.39 -4.49 -6.56
CA ASN A 90 -4.40 -5.09 -7.90
C ASN A 90 -3.10 -5.84 -8.22
N ILE A 91 -1.93 -5.39 -7.72
CA ILE A 91 -0.68 -6.14 -7.84
C ILE A 91 -0.81 -7.50 -7.17
N VAL A 92 -1.32 -7.55 -5.94
CA VAL A 92 -1.54 -8.82 -5.24
C VAL A 92 -2.60 -9.66 -5.94
N ALA A 93 -3.77 -9.08 -6.26
CA ALA A 93 -4.89 -9.78 -6.87
C ALA A 93 -4.56 -10.41 -8.24
N ASN A 94 -3.66 -9.80 -9.00
CA ASN A 94 -3.24 -10.36 -10.27
C ASN A 94 -1.92 -11.13 -10.19
N GLY A 95 -1.17 -10.96 -9.09
CA GLY A 95 0.14 -11.58 -8.90
C GLY A 95 0.07 -12.98 -8.30
N ILE A 96 -0.94 -13.30 -7.50
CA ILE A 96 -1.14 -14.64 -6.94
C ILE A 96 -1.74 -15.59 -7.97
N GLU A 97 -1.49 -16.88 -7.80
CA GLU A 97 -2.03 -17.94 -8.67
C GLU A 97 -3.39 -18.41 -8.15
N TYR A 98 -4.32 -18.63 -9.09
CA TYR A 98 -5.67 -19.11 -8.81
C TYR A 98 -5.92 -20.46 -9.51
N GLU A 99 -6.73 -21.28 -8.88
CA GLU A 99 -7.39 -22.44 -9.46
C GLU A 99 -8.84 -22.07 -9.80
N ASP A 100 -9.51 -22.86 -10.62
CA ASP A 100 -10.87 -22.55 -11.13
C ASP A 100 -11.92 -22.35 -10.02
N ASP A 101 -11.70 -22.94 -8.85
CA ASP A 101 -12.61 -22.86 -7.70
C ASP A 101 -12.02 -22.11 -6.49
N SER A 102 -10.98 -21.33 -6.71
CA SER A 102 -10.35 -20.51 -5.67
C SER A 102 -11.34 -19.56 -5.02
N GLU A 103 -11.22 -19.40 -3.70
CA GLU A 103 -12.06 -18.53 -2.88
C GLU A 103 -11.21 -17.44 -2.22
N ILE A 104 -11.75 -16.23 -2.17
CA ILE A 104 -11.18 -15.10 -1.42
C ILE A 104 -12.20 -14.67 -0.38
N ILE A 105 -11.77 -14.56 0.86
CA ILE A 105 -12.61 -14.06 1.95
C ILE A 105 -12.35 -12.56 2.12
N VAL A 106 -13.41 -11.78 2.15
CA VAL A 106 -13.41 -10.32 2.42
C VAL A 106 -14.47 -9.99 3.47
N SER A 107 -14.55 -8.74 3.93
CA SER A 107 -15.67 -8.30 4.75
C SER A 107 -16.63 -7.39 3.97
N ILE A 108 -17.84 -7.22 4.46
CA ILE A 108 -18.79 -6.22 3.92
C ILE A 108 -18.33 -4.77 4.19
N LEU A 109 -17.30 -4.58 5.02
CA LEU A 109 -16.73 -3.26 5.33
C LEU A 109 -15.71 -2.78 4.31
N GLU A 110 -15.35 -3.60 3.31
CA GLU A 110 -14.27 -3.30 2.40
C GLU A 110 -14.58 -2.11 1.50
N HIS A 111 -13.58 -1.27 1.31
CA HIS A 111 -13.61 -0.29 0.23
C HIS A 111 -13.66 -1.02 -1.12
N HIS A 112 -14.31 -0.43 -2.11
CA HIS A 112 -14.41 -1.02 -3.46
C HIS A 112 -13.04 -1.44 -4.03
N SER A 113 -11.97 -0.75 -3.68
CA SER A 113 -10.59 -1.12 -4.08
C SER A 113 -10.13 -2.46 -3.52
N ASN A 114 -10.65 -2.86 -2.35
CA ASN A 114 -10.35 -4.15 -1.70
C ASN A 114 -11.50 -5.16 -1.86
N TYR A 115 -12.38 -4.94 -2.81
CA TYR A 115 -13.50 -5.83 -3.11
C TYR A 115 -13.52 -6.22 -4.59
N LEU A 116 -13.56 -5.23 -5.49
CA LEU A 116 -13.72 -5.46 -6.92
C LEU A 116 -12.61 -6.29 -7.57
N PRO A 117 -11.31 -6.10 -7.25
CA PRO A 117 -10.27 -6.91 -7.86
C PRO A 117 -10.42 -8.41 -7.59
N TRP A 118 -10.97 -8.77 -6.44
CA TRP A 118 -11.16 -10.17 -6.06
C TRP A 118 -12.31 -10.84 -6.80
N ILE A 119 -13.43 -10.13 -7.04
CA ILE A 119 -14.57 -10.65 -7.84
C ILE A 119 -14.13 -11.06 -9.25
N GLU A 120 -13.20 -10.31 -9.83
CA GLU A 120 -12.69 -10.60 -11.18
C GLU A 120 -11.76 -11.82 -11.24
N LYS A 121 -11.32 -12.34 -10.08
CA LYS A 121 -10.29 -13.39 -9.99
C LYS A 121 -10.78 -14.70 -9.41
N ALA A 122 -11.69 -14.65 -8.46
CA ALA A 122 -12.09 -15.82 -7.69
C ALA A 122 -13.53 -15.69 -7.19
N LYS A 123 -14.05 -16.76 -6.59
CA LYS A 123 -15.28 -16.68 -5.83
C LYS A 123 -15.05 -15.90 -4.55
N VAL A 124 -15.78 -14.79 -4.37
CA VAL A 124 -15.69 -13.95 -3.15
C VAL A 124 -16.69 -14.43 -2.12
N ILE A 125 -16.22 -14.60 -0.89
CA ILE A 125 -17.02 -14.88 0.30
C ILE A 125 -16.95 -13.63 1.17
N SER A 126 -18.10 -12.97 1.39
CA SER A 126 -18.19 -11.76 2.21
C SER A 126 -18.62 -12.10 3.62
N LEU A 127 -17.80 -11.74 4.59
CA LEU A 127 -18.14 -11.88 6.02
C LEU A 127 -19.03 -10.72 6.45
N GLU A 128 -20.04 -11.05 7.23
CA GLU A 128 -20.88 -10.07 7.92
C GLU A 128 -20.14 -9.46 9.11
N ILE A 129 -20.73 -8.46 9.71
CA ILE A 129 -20.27 -7.83 10.96
C ILE A 129 -21.26 -8.12 12.09
N ASP A 130 -20.75 -8.13 13.29
CA ASP A 130 -21.57 -8.20 14.49
C ASP A 130 -22.34 -6.88 14.77
N GLU A 131 -23.15 -6.86 15.82
CA GLU A 131 -23.93 -5.69 16.23
C GLU A 131 -23.06 -4.48 16.63
N TYR A 132 -21.78 -4.68 16.90
CA TYR A 132 -20.80 -3.65 17.25
C TYR A 132 -19.98 -3.16 16.03
N GLY A 133 -20.16 -3.78 14.86
CA GLY A 133 -19.45 -3.42 13.63
C GLY A 133 -18.09 -4.08 13.46
N TYR A 134 -17.83 -5.20 14.14
CA TYR A 134 -16.63 -6.01 13.97
C TYR A 134 -16.91 -7.20 13.04
N ILE A 135 -15.87 -7.61 12.29
CA ILE A 135 -15.93 -8.83 11.47
C ILE A 135 -16.26 -10.03 12.38
N ASP A 136 -17.26 -10.80 11.97
CA ASP A 136 -17.68 -12.00 12.68
C ASP A 136 -16.61 -13.11 12.56
N ILE A 137 -15.92 -13.36 13.67
CA ILE A 137 -14.80 -14.32 13.73
C ILE A 137 -15.28 -15.76 13.62
N GLU A 138 -16.46 -16.09 14.12
CA GLU A 138 -17.02 -17.45 13.99
C GLU A 138 -17.40 -17.69 12.52
N GLN A 139 -18.01 -16.72 11.87
CA GLN A 139 -18.28 -16.79 10.43
C GLN A 139 -16.99 -16.92 9.62
N LEU A 140 -15.91 -16.24 10.00
CA LEU A 140 -14.61 -16.42 9.37
C LEU A 140 -14.15 -17.89 9.44
N ARG A 141 -14.19 -18.49 10.65
CA ARG A 141 -13.80 -19.90 10.85
C ARG A 141 -14.62 -20.86 10.00
N ASP A 142 -15.94 -20.67 9.95
CA ASP A 142 -16.86 -21.52 9.23
C ASP A 142 -16.71 -21.43 7.71
N ASN A 143 -16.22 -20.30 7.20
CA ASN A 143 -16.05 -20.07 5.75
C ASN A 143 -14.65 -20.40 5.23
N ILE A 144 -13.68 -20.70 6.07
CA ILE A 144 -12.37 -21.17 5.64
C ILE A 144 -12.49 -22.59 5.08
N THR A 145 -12.03 -22.79 3.83
CA THR A 145 -12.00 -24.08 3.15
C THR A 145 -10.63 -24.34 2.56
N CYS A 146 -10.40 -25.55 2.04
CA CYS A 146 -9.17 -25.87 1.29
C CYS A 146 -9.01 -25.07 -0.03
N LYS A 147 -10.05 -24.34 -0.45
CA LYS A 147 -10.06 -23.47 -1.64
C LYS A 147 -9.73 -22.01 -1.32
N THR A 148 -9.73 -21.64 -0.05
CA THR A 148 -9.43 -20.27 0.40
C THR A 148 -7.97 -19.96 0.12
N LYS A 149 -7.69 -18.98 -0.76
CA LYS A 149 -6.34 -18.57 -1.18
C LYS A 149 -5.84 -17.36 -0.41
N LEU A 150 -6.74 -16.45 -0.04
CA LEU A 150 -6.40 -15.21 0.63
C LEU A 150 -7.59 -14.73 1.46
N ILE A 151 -7.29 -14.04 2.56
CA ILE A 151 -8.23 -13.20 3.30
C ILE A 151 -7.79 -11.74 3.08
N ALA A 152 -8.68 -10.88 2.58
CA ALA A 152 -8.38 -9.49 2.32
C ALA A 152 -9.35 -8.60 3.12
N VAL A 153 -8.84 -7.88 4.12
CA VAL A 153 -9.66 -7.16 5.10
C VAL A 153 -9.13 -5.77 5.41
N THR A 154 -10.05 -4.84 5.65
CA THR A 154 -9.71 -3.50 6.13
C THR A 154 -9.31 -3.53 7.60
N TYR A 155 -8.29 -2.73 7.99
CA TYR A 155 -7.92 -2.59 9.39
C TYR A 155 -8.83 -1.62 10.14
N ILE A 156 -9.13 -0.47 9.51
CA ILE A 156 -10.12 0.50 10.00
C ILE A 156 -11.09 0.81 8.86
N SER A 157 -12.37 0.63 9.09
CA SER A 157 -13.39 0.96 8.10
C SER A 157 -13.46 2.47 7.85
N ASN A 158 -13.42 2.88 6.57
CA ASN A 158 -13.61 4.27 6.17
C ASN A 158 -15.06 4.77 6.39
N VAL A 159 -16.01 3.88 6.67
CA VAL A 159 -17.42 4.19 6.88
C VAL A 159 -17.76 4.23 8.37
N THR A 160 -17.43 3.17 9.11
CA THR A 160 -17.79 3.04 10.53
C THR A 160 -16.71 3.54 11.48
N GLY A 161 -15.44 3.55 11.05
CA GLY A 161 -14.29 3.90 11.89
C GLY A 161 -13.88 2.80 12.88
N ASN A 162 -14.54 1.64 12.86
CA ASN A 162 -14.20 0.51 13.74
C ASN A 162 -12.85 -0.09 13.39
N ILE A 163 -12.03 -0.34 14.41
CA ILE A 163 -10.74 -1.04 14.29
C ILE A 163 -11.02 -2.54 14.35
N GLN A 164 -10.73 -3.23 13.26
CA GLN A 164 -10.99 -4.67 13.15
C GLN A 164 -9.96 -5.51 13.94
N PRO A 165 -10.30 -6.70 14.41
CA PRO A 165 -9.41 -7.57 15.20
C PRO A 165 -8.39 -8.29 14.30
N ILE A 166 -7.54 -7.52 13.59
CA ILE A 166 -6.66 -7.99 12.51
C ILE A 166 -5.73 -9.10 12.99
N LYS A 167 -5.11 -8.97 14.18
CA LYS A 167 -4.21 -10.00 14.70
C LYS A 167 -4.92 -11.34 14.86
N ASN A 168 -6.15 -11.34 15.37
CA ASN A 168 -6.94 -12.56 15.52
C ASN A 168 -7.30 -13.19 14.15
N ILE A 169 -7.67 -12.35 13.18
CA ILE A 169 -7.95 -12.79 11.80
C ILE A 169 -6.71 -13.44 11.17
N ILE A 170 -5.54 -12.80 11.32
CA ILE A 170 -4.26 -13.32 10.80
C ILE A 170 -3.90 -14.66 11.47
N ASP A 171 -4.01 -14.75 12.79
CA ASP A 171 -3.69 -15.96 13.53
C ASP A 171 -4.57 -17.15 13.07
N ILE A 172 -5.86 -16.91 12.83
CA ILE A 172 -6.77 -17.93 12.29
C ILE A 172 -6.40 -18.31 10.86
N ALA A 173 -6.11 -17.33 10.01
CA ALA A 173 -5.70 -17.56 8.62
C ALA A 173 -4.42 -18.42 8.55
N HIS A 174 -3.40 -18.04 9.31
CA HIS A 174 -2.12 -18.74 9.33
C HIS A 174 -2.22 -20.16 9.89
N GLN A 175 -3.10 -20.42 10.87
CA GLN A 175 -3.38 -21.80 11.34
C GLN A 175 -3.92 -22.70 10.22
N ASN A 176 -4.50 -22.11 9.17
CA ASN A 176 -5.04 -22.80 7.99
C ASN A 176 -4.15 -22.66 6.76
N GLY A 177 -2.95 -22.06 6.88
CA GLY A 177 -2.01 -21.87 5.79
C GLY A 177 -2.44 -20.82 4.76
N ILE A 178 -3.29 -19.87 5.16
CA ILE A 178 -3.86 -18.82 4.29
C ILE A 178 -3.16 -17.49 4.57
N ASN A 179 -2.75 -16.79 3.51
CA ASN A 179 -2.16 -15.45 3.61
C ASN A 179 -3.23 -14.38 3.84
N VAL A 180 -2.83 -13.26 4.45
CA VAL A 180 -3.72 -12.13 4.75
C VAL A 180 -3.21 -10.83 4.13
N LEU A 181 -4.07 -10.15 3.37
CA LEU A 181 -3.88 -8.77 2.93
C LEU A 181 -4.67 -7.83 3.86
N VAL A 182 -3.97 -6.86 4.43
CA VAL A 182 -4.55 -5.83 5.29
C VAL A 182 -4.61 -4.51 4.53
N ASP A 183 -5.81 -3.99 4.29
CA ASP A 183 -5.99 -2.61 3.83
C ASP A 183 -5.88 -1.67 5.04
N ALA A 184 -4.70 -1.08 5.21
CA ALA A 184 -4.39 -0.14 6.27
C ALA A 184 -4.61 1.33 5.86
N THR A 185 -5.29 1.60 4.75
CA THR A 185 -5.44 2.94 4.18
C THR A 185 -6.01 3.94 5.17
N GLN A 186 -6.97 3.56 6.01
CA GLN A 186 -7.45 4.42 7.09
C GLN A 186 -6.63 4.27 8.37
N ALA A 187 -6.10 3.10 8.65
CA ALA A 187 -5.39 2.82 9.89
C ALA A 187 -4.04 3.55 10.00
N ILE A 188 -3.33 3.69 8.87
CA ILE A 188 -1.94 4.16 8.81
C ILE A 188 -1.71 5.54 9.46
N SER A 189 -2.72 6.41 9.47
CA SER A 189 -2.64 7.74 10.09
C SER A 189 -3.23 7.81 11.50
N HIS A 190 -3.82 6.73 12.02
CA HIS A 190 -4.57 6.76 13.27
C HIS A 190 -3.99 5.88 14.36
N ILE A 191 -3.38 4.75 14.00
CA ILE A 191 -2.79 3.81 14.96
C ILE A 191 -1.37 3.43 14.52
N PRO A 192 -0.46 3.15 15.48
CA PRO A 192 0.82 2.54 15.15
C PRO A 192 0.61 1.17 14.52
N ILE A 193 1.37 0.88 13.46
CA ILE A 193 1.35 -0.44 12.79
C ILE A 193 2.77 -0.96 12.74
N ASP A 194 2.98 -2.18 13.23
CA ASP A 194 4.19 -2.95 13.03
C ASP A 194 3.81 -4.26 12.31
N VAL A 195 4.25 -4.39 11.06
CA VAL A 195 3.89 -5.54 10.22
C VAL A 195 4.44 -6.85 10.74
N LYS A 196 5.54 -6.81 11.50
CA LYS A 196 6.12 -8.00 12.14
C LYS A 196 5.34 -8.42 13.37
N GLU A 197 4.81 -7.45 14.15
CA GLU A 197 3.99 -7.73 15.31
C GLU A 197 2.62 -8.32 14.91
N ILE A 198 1.95 -7.69 13.93
CA ILE A 198 0.67 -8.22 13.44
C ILE A 198 0.83 -9.45 12.55
N ASP A 199 2.04 -9.64 11.96
CA ASP A 199 2.42 -10.76 11.10
C ASP A 199 1.59 -10.87 9.80
N CYS A 200 1.13 -9.74 9.24
CA CYS A 200 0.41 -9.76 7.97
C CYS A 200 1.33 -10.09 6.79
N ASP A 201 0.78 -10.70 5.75
CA ASP A 201 1.52 -11.12 4.55
C ASP A 201 1.64 -10.00 3.53
N TYR A 202 0.58 -9.19 3.42
CA TYR A 202 0.51 -7.99 2.60
C TYR A 202 -0.14 -6.87 3.42
N LEU A 203 0.35 -5.64 3.25
CA LEU A 203 -0.28 -4.45 3.79
C LEU A 203 -0.26 -3.34 2.74
N VAL A 204 -1.37 -2.62 2.61
CA VAL A 204 -1.50 -1.57 1.60
C VAL A 204 -2.01 -0.27 2.22
N PHE A 205 -1.51 0.86 1.68
CA PHE A 205 -2.06 2.17 2.01
C PHE A 205 -1.75 3.20 0.93
N SER A 206 -2.47 4.33 0.99
CA SER A 206 -2.28 5.47 0.09
C SER A 206 -1.68 6.66 0.82
N SER A 207 -0.69 7.30 0.22
CA SER A 207 0.03 8.47 0.74
C SER A 207 -0.91 9.63 1.10
N HIS A 208 -1.95 9.89 0.29
CA HIS A 208 -2.88 11.00 0.54
C HIS A 208 -3.77 10.84 1.78
N LYS A 209 -3.72 9.69 2.45
CA LYS A 209 -4.40 9.41 3.73
C LYS A 209 -3.48 9.62 4.95
N ILE A 210 -2.17 9.75 4.72
CA ILE A 210 -1.16 10.01 5.74
C ILE A 210 -0.43 11.34 5.45
N PHE A 211 -1.17 12.40 5.15
CA PHE A 211 -0.70 13.77 4.91
C PHE A 211 0.20 13.96 3.68
N GLY A 212 0.57 12.89 2.97
CA GLY A 212 1.42 12.88 1.79
C GLY A 212 0.68 13.23 0.50
N PRO A 213 1.37 13.28 -0.65
CA PRO A 213 0.79 13.59 -1.95
C PRO A 213 -0.19 12.52 -2.44
N SER A 214 -1.08 12.91 -3.36
CA SER A 214 -1.89 11.97 -4.16
C SER A 214 -1.03 11.28 -5.23
N GLY A 215 -1.48 10.12 -5.72
CA GLY A 215 -0.77 9.41 -6.79
C GLY A 215 0.47 8.65 -6.30
N VAL A 216 0.54 8.34 -5.02
CA VAL A 216 1.51 7.45 -4.39
C VAL A 216 0.79 6.52 -3.43
N GLY A 217 1.16 5.27 -3.45
CA GLY A 217 0.76 4.24 -2.50
C GLY A 217 1.92 3.33 -2.16
N VAL A 218 1.66 2.45 -1.23
CA VAL A 218 2.63 1.47 -0.74
C VAL A 218 1.96 0.10 -0.73
N LEU A 219 2.68 -0.88 -1.24
CA LEU A 219 2.48 -2.29 -0.96
C LEU A 219 3.66 -2.76 -0.11
N TYR A 220 3.38 -3.17 1.12
CA TYR A 220 4.24 -4.05 1.86
C TYR A 220 3.90 -5.50 1.49
N CYS A 221 4.92 -6.29 1.25
CA CYS A 221 4.79 -7.73 1.02
C CYS A 221 5.97 -8.43 1.69
N LYS A 222 5.71 -9.48 2.47
CA LYS A 222 6.80 -10.31 3.04
C LYS A 222 7.76 -10.75 1.94
N ASP A 223 9.08 -10.65 2.16
CA ASP A 223 10.12 -11.07 1.20
C ASP A 223 9.85 -12.46 0.61
N SER A 224 9.44 -13.40 1.45
CA SER A 224 9.16 -14.79 1.03
C SER A 224 7.99 -14.96 0.07
N LEU A 225 7.13 -13.95 -0.04
CA LEU A 225 5.96 -13.93 -0.91
C LEU A 225 6.17 -13.03 -2.14
N LEU A 226 6.96 -11.97 -1.99
CA LEU A 226 7.21 -11.01 -3.07
C LEU A 226 7.83 -11.69 -4.31
N ASP A 227 8.75 -12.62 -4.10
CA ASP A 227 9.35 -13.44 -5.17
C ASP A 227 8.35 -14.41 -5.87
N LYS A 228 7.22 -14.69 -5.23
CA LYS A 228 6.19 -15.60 -5.75
C LYS A 228 5.08 -14.88 -6.52
N LEU A 229 5.01 -13.56 -6.40
CA LEU A 229 4.01 -12.79 -7.14
C LEU A 229 4.41 -12.66 -8.61
N ASN A 230 3.46 -12.90 -9.50
CA ASN A 230 3.64 -12.64 -10.92
C ASN A 230 3.73 -11.14 -11.20
N ILE A 231 4.69 -10.74 -12.04
CA ILE A 231 4.85 -9.35 -12.48
C ILE A 231 3.76 -9.01 -13.51
N LEU A 232 3.09 -7.87 -13.33
CA LEU A 232 1.94 -7.48 -14.17
C LEU A 232 2.24 -6.33 -15.11
N LYS A 233 3.11 -5.42 -14.70
CA LYS A 233 3.53 -4.27 -15.50
C LYS A 233 4.94 -4.51 -16.02
N PHE A 234 5.12 -4.32 -17.32
CA PHE A 234 6.41 -4.47 -17.96
C PHE A 234 6.84 -3.14 -18.57
N GLY A 235 8.09 -2.69 -18.33
CA GLY A 235 8.58 -1.43 -18.84
C GLY A 235 10.01 -1.11 -18.47
N GLY A 236 10.38 0.15 -18.63
CA GLY A 236 11.67 0.66 -18.20
C GLY A 236 11.82 0.60 -16.67
N GLY A 237 13.06 0.60 -16.18
CA GLY A 237 13.35 0.62 -14.74
C GLY A 237 13.52 -0.75 -14.10
N MET A 238 12.68 -1.71 -14.47
CA MET A 238 12.59 -3.04 -13.86
C MET A 238 13.56 -4.10 -14.44
N VAL A 239 14.24 -3.80 -15.54
CA VAL A 239 15.11 -4.76 -16.25
C VAL A 239 16.55 -4.56 -15.83
N ASN A 240 17.20 -5.66 -15.47
CA ASN A 240 18.64 -5.72 -15.23
C ASN A 240 19.39 -5.93 -16.58
N ARG A 241 18.98 -6.95 -17.37
CA ARG A 241 19.63 -7.26 -18.66
C ARG A 241 18.68 -7.89 -19.68
N ILE A 242 18.86 -7.52 -20.94
CA ILE A 242 18.21 -8.16 -22.09
C ILE A 242 19.29 -8.79 -22.97
N TYR A 243 19.16 -10.06 -23.26
CA TYR A 243 20.06 -10.80 -24.15
C TYR A 243 19.53 -10.81 -25.58
N SER A 244 20.44 -11.03 -26.55
CA SER A 244 20.10 -11.10 -27.98
C SER A 244 19.09 -12.20 -28.34
N ASN A 245 19.04 -13.26 -27.57
CA ASN A 245 18.07 -14.36 -27.69
C ASN A 245 16.70 -14.04 -27.03
N ARG A 246 16.44 -12.78 -26.67
CA ARG A 246 15.25 -12.27 -25.97
C ARG A 246 15.06 -12.78 -24.54
N ASN A 247 16.07 -13.44 -23.95
CA ASN A 247 16.03 -13.69 -22.51
C ASN A 247 16.16 -12.38 -21.75
N ILE A 248 15.27 -12.15 -20.78
CA ILE A 248 15.21 -10.96 -19.94
C ILE A 248 15.52 -11.37 -18.51
N ILE A 249 16.47 -10.67 -17.90
CA ILE A 249 16.69 -10.73 -16.45
C ILE A 249 16.09 -9.47 -15.86
N TYR A 250 15.09 -9.63 -15.04
CA TYR A 250 14.50 -8.55 -14.27
C TYR A 250 15.40 -8.21 -13.08
N LYS A 251 15.20 -7.03 -12.50
CA LYS A 251 15.77 -6.68 -11.21
C LYS A 251 15.08 -7.49 -10.12
N ASP A 252 15.76 -7.63 -8.98
CA ASP A 252 15.15 -8.21 -7.81
C ASP A 252 14.02 -7.31 -7.27
N PRO A 253 13.03 -7.86 -6.57
CA PRO A 253 12.06 -7.06 -5.83
C PRO A 253 12.76 -6.06 -4.88
N PRO A 254 12.17 -4.92 -4.62
CA PRO A 254 10.86 -4.43 -5.10
C PRO A 254 10.88 -3.86 -6.52
N TYR A 255 12.05 -3.63 -7.11
CA TYR A 255 12.24 -2.90 -8.38
C TYR A 255 11.62 -3.60 -9.59
N SER A 256 11.44 -4.92 -9.55
CA SER A 256 10.73 -5.69 -10.58
C SER A 256 9.24 -5.35 -10.66
N PHE A 257 8.66 -4.78 -9.60
CA PHE A 257 7.26 -4.36 -9.55
C PHE A 257 7.06 -2.87 -9.89
N GLU A 258 8.15 -2.09 -9.99
CA GLU A 258 8.13 -0.64 -10.20
C GLU A 258 8.49 -0.28 -11.66
N ALA A 259 7.65 -0.71 -12.61
CA ALA A 259 7.88 -0.45 -14.04
C ALA A 259 7.57 0.99 -14.42
N GLY A 260 8.50 1.62 -15.17
CA GLY A 260 8.40 3.01 -15.63
C GLY A 260 9.14 3.99 -14.74
N THR A 261 9.05 5.29 -15.07
CA THR A 261 9.52 6.35 -14.16
C THR A 261 8.51 6.50 -13.03
N PRO A 262 8.91 6.34 -11.76
CA PRO A 262 8.00 6.48 -10.64
C PRO A 262 7.58 7.95 -10.44
N ASN A 263 6.57 8.18 -9.62
CA ASN A 263 6.19 9.51 -9.13
C ASN A 263 7.24 9.98 -8.09
N ILE A 264 8.40 10.44 -8.58
CA ILE A 264 9.60 10.74 -7.77
C ILE A 264 9.27 11.76 -6.68
N GLU A 265 8.72 12.90 -7.07
CA GLU A 265 8.34 13.99 -6.16
C GLU A 265 7.27 13.56 -5.16
N GLY A 266 6.35 12.71 -5.61
CA GLY A 266 5.32 12.16 -4.74
C GLY A 266 5.89 11.20 -3.69
N ILE A 267 6.85 10.35 -4.05
CA ILE A 267 7.54 9.44 -3.13
C ILE A 267 8.37 10.23 -2.11
N ILE A 268 9.11 11.24 -2.57
CA ILE A 268 9.88 12.14 -1.69
C ILE A 268 8.91 12.86 -0.72
N GLY A 269 7.75 13.29 -1.23
CA GLY A 269 6.70 13.90 -0.41
C GLY A 269 6.08 12.93 0.62
N LEU A 270 5.95 11.64 0.29
CA LEU A 270 5.54 10.62 1.25
C LEU A 270 6.59 10.44 2.36
N GLY A 271 7.87 10.39 2.00
CA GLY A 271 8.94 10.31 2.99
C GLY A 271 9.01 11.52 3.94
N ALA A 272 8.45 12.67 3.52
CA ALA A 272 8.38 13.89 4.32
C ALA A 272 7.08 14.02 5.14
N SER A 273 6.14 13.09 4.98
CA SER A 273 4.85 13.12 5.69
C SER A 273 4.92 12.42 7.04
#